data_4c778f80942a5f7448bab0fc0bd036d3
#
_entry.id   4c778f80942a5f7448bab0fc0bd036d3
#
_cell.length_a   1.000
_cell.length_b   1.000
_cell.length_c   1.000
_cell.angle_alpha   90.00
_cell.angle_beta   90.00
_cell.angle_gamma   90.00
#
_symmetry.space_group_name_H-M   'P 1'
#
loop_
_entity.id
_entity.type
_entity.pdbx_description
1 polymer ?
#
loop_
_entity_poly.entity_id
_entity_poly.type
_entity_poly.pdbx_seq_one_letter_code
_entity_poly.pdbx_strand_id
1 'polypeptide(L)'
;GSYLNYKYTANTSDIDQRFIIPNDSVDTTTLTVKIQESSSDSTTKTWSLATGITGIDDESEVYFLQEVEGGRFEVYFGDGVMGKAIADGNIVILDYINTNRDNQ
;
A
#
# COMPACT_ATOMS: atom_id res chain seq x y z
N GLY A 1 -3.76 -20.40 -2.56
CA GLY A 1 -3.94 -19.03 -2.96
C GLY A 1 -3.05 -18.63 -4.12
N SER A 2 -3.34 -17.51 -4.68
CA SER A 2 -2.61 -16.98 -5.83
C SER A 2 -1.82 -15.76 -5.42
N TYR A 3 -0.60 -15.67 -5.92
CA TYR A 3 0.24 -14.52 -5.68
C TYR A 3 -0.09 -13.44 -6.70
N LEU A 4 -0.44 -12.26 -6.21
CA LEU A 4 -0.86 -11.16 -7.06
C LEU A 4 0.02 -9.94 -6.85
N ASN A 5 0.14 -9.16 -7.90
CA ASN A 5 0.96 -7.94 -7.90
C ASN A 5 0.17 -6.83 -8.59
N TYR A 6 -0.03 -5.73 -7.88
CA TYR A 6 -0.70 -4.56 -8.43
C TYR A 6 0.18 -3.34 -8.28
N LYS A 7 0.12 -2.47 -9.28
CA LYS A 7 0.89 -1.23 -9.28
C LYS A 7 -0.02 -0.04 -9.52
N TYR A 8 0.18 0.99 -8.75
CA TYR A 8 -0.54 2.24 -8.88
C TYR A 8 0.47 3.37 -9.00
N THR A 9 0.23 4.29 -9.93
CA THR A 9 1.05 5.49 -10.03
C THR A 9 0.41 6.58 -9.18
N ALA A 10 1.17 7.11 -8.23
CA ALA A 10 0.66 8.14 -7.33
C ALA A 10 0.47 9.44 -8.08
N ASN A 11 -0.70 10.05 -7.91
CA ASN A 11 -1.01 11.34 -8.49
C ASN A 11 -1.44 12.25 -7.34
N THR A 12 -0.51 13.08 -6.87
CA THR A 12 -0.77 13.92 -5.70
C THR A 12 -1.74 15.06 -6.01
N SER A 13 -2.03 15.30 -7.28
CA SER A 13 -3.06 16.27 -7.68
C SER A 13 -4.46 15.72 -7.51
N ASP A 14 -4.60 14.41 -7.40
CA ASP A 14 -5.90 13.75 -7.26
C ASP A 14 -6.15 13.49 -5.79
N ILE A 15 -6.91 14.36 -5.16
CA ILE A 15 -7.18 14.24 -3.71
C ILE A 15 -8.09 13.05 -3.39
N ASP A 16 -8.71 12.47 -4.42
CA ASP A 16 -9.60 11.33 -4.23
C ASP A 16 -8.93 9.99 -4.55
N GLN A 17 -7.65 10.00 -4.89
CA GLN A 17 -6.96 8.77 -5.23
C GLN A 17 -6.86 7.86 -4.00
N ARG A 18 -7.23 6.60 -4.21
CA ARG A 18 -7.19 5.60 -3.15
C ARG A 18 -6.51 4.35 -3.69
N PHE A 19 -5.77 3.68 -2.83
CA PHE A 19 -5.05 2.46 -3.20
C PHE A 19 -5.76 1.26 -2.59
N ILE A 20 -6.90 0.92 -3.17
CA ILE A 20 -7.72 -0.17 -2.66
C ILE A 20 -7.26 -1.47 -3.30
N ILE A 21 -7.00 -2.48 -2.45
CA ILE A 21 -6.66 -3.80 -2.95
C ILE A 21 -7.94 -4.39 -3.53
N PRO A 22 -7.94 -4.78 -4.82
CA PRO A 22 -9.20 -5.11 -5.51
C PRO A 22 -9.79 -6.46 -5.14
N ASN A 23 -9.14 -7.23 -4.29
CA ASN A 23 -9.62 -8.55 -3.89
C ASN A 23 -10.16 -8.49 -2.48
N ASP A 24 -11.20 -9.28 -2.22
CA ASP A 24 -11.84 -9.31 -0.90
C ASP A 24 -11.36 -10.48 -0.03
N SER A 25 -10.46 -11.31 -0.55
CA SER A 25 -9.93 -12.46 0.18
C SER A 25 -8.42 -12.35 0.36
N VAL A 26 -7.95 -11.15 0.60
CA VAL A 26 -6.52 -10.88 0.73
C VAL A 26 -6.02 -11.35 2.08
N ASP A 27 -4.90 -12.07 2.06
CA ASP A 27 -4.18 -12.39 3.28
C ASP A 27 -3.23 -11.23 3.58
N THR A 28 -3.66 -10.36 4.48
CA THR A 28 -2.88 -9.15 4.79
C THR A 28 -1.56 -9.46 5.47
N THR A 29 -1.39 -10.68 6.01
CA THR A 29 -0.10 -11.06 6.60
C THR A 29 0.96 -11.30 5.54
N THR A 30 0.54 -11.48 4.28
CA THR A 30 1.46 -11.68 3.17
C THR A 30 1.69 -10.39 2.37
N LEU A 31 0.96 -9.32 2.71
CA LEU A 31 1.04 -8.08 1.95
C LEU A 31 2.42 -7.44 2.11
N THR A 32 3.01 -7.09 0.98
CA THR A 32 4.24 -6.32 0.93
C THR A 32 3.97 -5.06 0.12
N VAL A 33 4.35 -3.91 0.65
CA VAL A 33 4.19 -2.63 -0.02
C VAL A 33 5.57 -2.08 -0.33
N LYS A 34 5.81 -1.80 -1.61
CA LYS A 34 7.05 -1.21 -2.07
C LYS A 34 6.74 0.08 -2.81
N ILE A 35 7.64 1.03 -2.69
CA ILE A 35 7.50 2.30 -3.39
C ILE A 35 8.66 2.43 -4.36
N GLN A 36 8.34 2.59 -5.63
CA GLN A 36 9.32 2.85 -6.68
C GLN A 36 9.33 4.35 -6.94
N GLU A 37 10.51 4.92 -7.14
CA GLU A 37 10.64 6.38 -7.25
C GLU A 37 9.89 6.95 -8.45
N SER A 38 10.02 6.30 -9.60
CA SER A 38 9.33 6.77 -10.81
C SER A 38 9.37 5.66 -11.85
N SER A 39 8.69 5.88 -12.96
CA SER A 39 8.70 4.91 -14.06
C SER A 39 10.08 4.80 -14.70
N SER A 40 10.92 5.80 -14.56
CA SER A 40 12.27 5.79 -15.14
C SER A 40 13.34 5.36 -14.13
N ASP A 41 12.98 5.23 -12.85
CA ASP A 41 13.91 4.81 -11.80
C ASP A 41 13.35 3.55 -11.15
N SER A 42 13.96 2.43 -11.43
CA SER A 42 13.46 1.13 -10.95
C SER A 42 13.82 0.83 -9.50
N THR A 43 14.49 1.76 -8.82
CA THR A 43 14.83 1.57 -7.42
C THR A 43 13.56 1.52 -6.57
N THR A 44 13.44 0.50 -5.75
CA THR A 44 12.28 0.33 -4.88
C THR A 44 12.73 0.26 -3.42
N LYS A 45 11.84 0.70 -2.53
CA LYS A 45 12.03 0.57 -1.09
C LYS A 45 10.83 -0.13 -0.51
N THR A 46 11.06 -1.08 0.38
CA THR A 46 9.98 -1.78 1.07
C THR A 46 9.56 -0.95 2.28
N TRP A 47 8.28 -0.60 2.35
CA TRP A 47 7.73 0.14 3.48
C TRP A 47 7.06 -0.84 4.43
N SER A 48 6.98 -0.47 5.69
CA SER A 48 6.48 -1.35 6.74
C SER A 48 5.08 -0.92 7.19
N LEU A 49 4.29 -1.89 7.63
CA LEU A 49 2.97 -1.58 8.20
C LEU A 49 3.16 -0.85 9.52
N ALA A 50 2.48 0.27 9.67
CA ALA A 50 2.48 1.00 10.93
C ALA A 50 1.61 0.23 11.93
N THR A 51 2.22 -0.21 13.02
CA THR A 51 1.52 -0.99 14.05
C THR A 51 1.11 -0.14 15.25
N GLY A 52 1.48 1.13 15.22
CA GLY A 52 1.12 2.08 16.27
C GLY A 52 1.62 3.45 15.85
N ILE A 53 1.24 4.46 16.61
CA ILE A 53 1.64 5.83 16.29
C ILE A 53 2.88 6.26 17.05
N THR A 54 3.32 5.49 18.03
CA THR A 54 4.50 5.82 18.82
C THR A 54 5.74 5.58 17.97
N GLY A 55 6.60 6.58 17.88
CA GLY A 55 7.84 6.46 17.13
C GLY A 55 7.73 6.74 15.65
N ILE A 56 6.54 7.10 15.18
CA ILE A 56 6.35 7.49 13.78
C ILE A 56 6.59 8.98 13.65
N ASP A 57 7.47 9.36 12.72
CA ASP A 57 7.76 10.76 12.43
C ASP A 57 7.51 11.04 10.95
N ASP A 58 7.90 12.24 10.52
CA ASP A 58 7.62 12.69 9.14
C ASP A 58 8.47 11.98 8.09
N GLU A 59 9.45 11.18 8.49
CA GLU A 59 10.30 10.45 7.55
C GLU A 59 10.13 8.93 7.66
N SER A 60 9.23 8.47 8.50
CA SER A 60 8.99 7.04 8.67
C SER A 60 8.36 6.45 7.41
N GLU A 61 9.03 5.47 6.83
CA GLU A 61 8.55 4.81 5.61
C GLU A 61 7.59 3.71 5.99
N VAL A 62 6.37 4.10 6.29
CA VAL A 62 5.33 3.18 6.73
C VAL A 62 4.05 3.41 5.95
N TYR A 63 3.24 2.36 5.88
CA TYR A 63 1.91 2.45 5.29
C TYR A 63 0.89 2.08 6.36
N PHE A 64 -0.34 2.49 6.10
CA PHE A 64 -1.48 2.17 6.97
C PHE A 64 -2.46 1.32 6.18
N LEU A 65 -3.22 0.52 6.90
CA LEU A 65 -4.16 -0.40 6.29
C LEU A 65 -5.50 -0.25 7.00
N GLN A 66 -6.57 -0.12 6.22
CA GLN A 66 -7.91 -0.06 6.80
C GLN A 66 -8.87 -0.87 5.95
N GLU A 67 -9.87 -1.43 6.61
CA GLU A 67 -10.89 -2.18 5.92
C GLU A 67 -11.93 -1.22 5.36
N VAL A 68 -12.35 -1.46 4.12
CA VAL A 68 -13.36 -0.66 3.45
C VAL A 68 -14.50 -1.56 3.02
N GLU A 69 -15.50 -0.97 2.36
CA GLU A 69 -16.68 -1.71 1.93
C GLU A 69 -16.33 -2.96 1.13
N GLY A 70 -17.11 -4.00 1.29
CA GLY A 70 -16.97 -5.23 0.52
C GLY A 70 -15.87 -6.15 1.04
N GLY A 71 -15.37 -5.93 2.23
CA GLY A 71 -14.33 -6.77 2.80
C GLY A 71 -12.95 -6.52 2.19
N ARG A 72 -12.80 -5.43 1.47
CA ARG A 72 -11.52 -5.06 0.88
C ARG A 72 -10.71 -4.22 1.85
N PHE A 73 -9.43 -4.08 1.53
CA PHE A 73 -8.53 -3.25 2.34
C PHE A 73 -7.98 -2.12 1.48
N GLU A 74 -7.78 -0.99 2.11
CA GLU A 74 -7.16 0.16 1.48
C GLU A 74 -5.80 0.40 2.13
N VAL A 75 -4.78 0.60 1.29
CA VAL A 75 -3.45 1.00 1.73
C VAL A 75 -3.38 2.52 1.62
N TYR A 76 -2.94 3.20 2.67
CA TYR A 76 -2.73 4.62 2.60
C TYR A 76 -1.45 4.99 3.32
N PHE A 77 -1.00 6.21 3.10
CA PHE A 77 0.33 6.63 3.53
C PHE A 77 0.24 7.85 4.44
N GLY A 78 1.36 8.20 5.04
CA GLY A 78 1.41 9.36 5.91
C GLY A 78 1.21 10.66 5.15
N ASP A 79 1.07 11.73 5.92
CA ASP A 79 0.81 13.06 5.38
C ASP A 79 2.03 13.97 5.45
N GLY A 80 3.20 13.40 5.78
CA GLY A 80 4.42 14.16 5.95
C GLY A 80 4.61 14.68 7.38
N VAL A 81 3.70 14.32 8.27
CA VAL A 81 3.82 14.61 9.70
C VAL A 81 3.83 13.30 10.47
N MET A 82 2.80 12.48 10.27
CA MET A 82 2.70 11.14 10.84
C MET A 82 2.95 10.14 9.73
N GLY A 83 4.21 9.87 9.45
CA GLY A 83 4.62 9.01 8.37
C GLY A 83 4.95 9.79 7.11
N LYS A 84 5.86 9.24 6.33
CA LYS A 84 6.33 9.88 5.12
C LYS A 84 5.22 9.85 4.06
N ALA A 85 4.99 11.00 3.43
CA ALA A 85 4.04 11.07 2.32
C ALA A 85 4.72 10.58 1.04
N ILE A 86 3.94 9.93 0.17
CA ILE A 86 4.47 9.57 -1.15
C ILE A 86 4.46 10.81 -2.04
N ALA A 87 5.30 10.79 -3.06
CA ALA A 87 5.44 11.92 -3.98
C ALA A 87 4.73 11.60 -5.29
N ASP A 88 4.41 12.66 -6.02
CA ASP A 88 3.80 12.51 -7.33
C ASP A 88 4.73 11.72 -8.26
N GLY A 89 4.15 10.75 -8.96
CA GLY A 89 4.93 9.90 -9.85
C GLY A 89 5.52 8.66 -9.18
N ASN A 90 5.44 8.55 -7.86
CA ASN A 90 5.84 7.32 -7.18
C ASN A 90 4.94 6.18 -7.65
N ILE A 91 5.50 4.98 -7.74
CA ILE A 91 4.72 3.81 -8.08
C ILE A 91 4.56 2.96 -6.84
N VAL A 92 3.32 2.74 -6.44
CA VAL A 92 2.97 1.93 -5.28
C VAL A 92 2.79 0.50 -5.76
N ILE A 93 3.59 -0.41 -5.24
CA ILE A 93 3.59 -1.81 -5.65
C ILE A 93 3.05 -2.64 -4.51
N LEU A 94 1.96 -3.34 -4.76
CA LEU A 94 1.31 -4.20 -3.77
C LEU A 94 1.48 -5.65 -4.18
N ASP A 95 2.15 -6.42 -3.33
CA ASP A 95 2.31 -7.87 -3.51
C ASP A 95 1.60 -8.58 -2.39
N TYR A 96 0.75 -9.55 -2.70
CA TYR A 96 0.02 -10.27 -1.68
C TYR A 96 -0.47 -11.60 -2.22
N ILE A 97 -0.89 -12.47 -1.30
CA ILE A 97 -1.51 -13.74 -1.64
C ILE A 97 -3.01 -13.59 -1.45
N ASN A 98 -3.77 -13.91 -2.48
CA ASN A 98 -5.22 -13.92 -2.41
C ASN A 98 -5.67 -15.32 -2.01
N THR A 99 -6.27 -15.43 -0.84
CA THR A 99 -6.76 -16.71 -0.34
C THR A 99 -8.12 -16.96 -0.96
N ASN A 100 -8.18 -17.89 -1.89
CA ASN A 100 -9.44 -18.21 -2.55
C ASN A 100 -10.16 -19.28 -1.77
N ARG A 101 -11.00 -18.86 -0.84
CA ARG A 101 -11.66 -19.79 0.06
C ARG A 101 -12.85 -20.49 -0.57
N ASP A 102 -13.32 -19.95 -1.68
CA ASP A 102 -14.48 -20.53 -2.36
C ASP A 102 -14.17 -21.85 -3.01
N ASN A 103 -12.91 -22.17 -3.18
CA ASN A 103 -12.50 -23.41 -3.83
C ASN A 103 -12.13 -24.50 -2.84
N GLN A 104 -12.49 -24.33 -1.62
CA GLN A 104 -12.20 -25.32 -0.59
C GLN A 104 -12.99 -26.58 -0.76
#